data_fbf338c73b66b530ae9b65f63924c123
#
_entry.id   fbf338c73b66b530ae9b65f63924c123
#
_cell.length_a   1.000
_cell.length_b   1.000
_cell.length_c   1.000
_cell.angle_alpha   90.00
_cell.angle_beta   90.00
_cell.angle_gamma   90.00
#
_symmetry.space_group_name_H-M   'P 1'
#
loop_
_entity.id
_entity.type
_entity.pdbx_description
1 polymer ?
#
loop_
_entity_poly.entity_id
_entity_poly.type
_entity_poly.pdbx_seq_one_letter_code
_entity_poly.pdbx_strand_id
1 'polypeptide(L)'
;MKAIKFLLICMVAVVMASCAGLNTTPYQTSPVETKVIVKEGNFDIVKEVEGEWSAVYVFGIGGLKKAALETNAISEMYKNAKLTGSQQIINITTTISTKSILGIYTKRYVKAHGYVVQFK
;
A
#
# COMPACT_ATOMS: atom_id res chain seq x y z
N MET A 1 9.27 -47.03 -18.19
CA MET A 1 8.02 -46.39 -18.67
C MET A 1 7.01 -46.10 -17.57
N LYS A 2 6.79 -47.01 -16.62
CA LYS A 2 5.87 -46.78 -15.49
C LYS A 2 6.36 -45.64 -14.57
N ALA A 3 7.67 -45.53 -14.32
CA ALA A 3 8.27 -44.49 -13.49
C ALA A 3 8.07 -43.06 -14.07
N ILE A 4 8.18 -42.91 -15.38
CA ILE A 4 8.01 -41.62 -16.08
C ILE A 4 6.56 -41.15 -15.98
N LYS A 5 5.60 -42.08 -16.11
CA LYS A 5 4.18 -41.76 -15.94
C LYS A 5 3.85 -41.31 -14.50
N PHE A 6 4.47 -41.96 -13.52
CA PHE A 6 4.30 -41.61 -12.11
C PHE A 6 4.87 -40.23 -11.79
N LEU A 7 6.05 -39.96 -12.33
CA LEU A 7 6.71 -38.64 -12.19
C LEU A 7 5.90 -37.51 -12.83
N LEU A 8 5.30 -37.78 -13.98
CA LEU A 8 4.43 -36.81 -14.67
C LEU A 8 3.15 -36.53 -13.87
N ILE A 9 2.54 -37.53 -13.27
CA ILE A 9 1.38 -37.40 -12.40
C ILE A 9 1.72 -36.61 -11.14
N CYS A 10 2.84 -36.88 -10.49
CA CYS A 10 3.32 -36.11 -9.34
C CYS A 10 3.59 -34.63 -9.69
N MET A 11 4.15 -34.37 -10.86
CA MET A 11 4.41 -33.01 -11.32
C MET A 11 3.11 -32.23 -11.53
N VAL A 12 2.10 -32.84 -12.12
CA VAL A 12 0.77 -32.25 -12.30
C VAL A 12 0.09 -32.01 -10.95
N ALA A 13 0.20 -32.93 -10.01
CA ALA A 13 -0.37 -32.79 -8.67
C ALA A 13 0.26 -31.61 -7.88
N VAL A 14 1.58 -31.41 -8.00
CA VAL A 14 2.28 -30.27 -7.39
C VAL A 14 1.82 -28.94 -7.99
N VAL A 15 1.60 -28.88 -9.29
CA VAL A 15 1.09 -27.66 -9.97
C VAL A 15 -0.33 -27.35 -9.53
N MET A 16 -1.18 -28.36 -9.31
CA MET A 16 -2.55 -28.16 -8.84
C MET A 16 -2.63 -27.76 -7.36
N ALA A 17 -1.68 -28.18 -6.54
CA ALA A 17 -1.60 -27.80 -5.13
C ALA A 17 -1.19 -26.33 -4.92
N SER A 18 -0.51 -25.72 -5.90
CA SER A 18 -0.11 -24.31 -5.83
C SER A 18 -1.25 -23.32 -6.12
N CYS A 19 -2.40 -23.79 -6.58
CA CYS A 19 -3.56 -22.93 -6.86
C CYS A 19 -4.42 -22.59 -5.64
N ALA A 20 -4.11 -23.10 -4.44
CA ALA A 20 -4.91 -22.90 -3.23
C ALA A 20 -4.63 -21.60 -2.47
N GLY A 21 -3.88 -20.69 -3.05
CA GLY A 21 -3.46 -19.43 -2.41
C GLY A 21 -3.97 -18.16 -3.07
N LEU A 22 -5.22 -18.15 -3.56
CA LEU A 22 -5.91 -16.88 -3.87
C LEU A 22 -6.33 -16.20 -2.56
N ASN A 23 -5.34 -15.78 -1.77
CA ASN A 23 -5.60 -14.85 -0.69
C ASN A 23 -5.85 -13.48 -1.30
N THR A 24 -7.09 -13.21 -1.63
CA THR A 24 -7.59 -11.84 -1.68
C THR A 24 -7.48 -11.30 -0.27
N THR A 25 -6.33 -10.72 0.07
CA THR A 25 -6.19 -10.04 1.35
C THR A 25 -7.14 -8.85 1.34
N PRO A 26 -8.09 -8.82 2.27
CA PRO A 26 -8.96 -7.66 2.38
C PRO A 26 -8.13 -6.43 2.70
N TYR A 27 -8.62 -5.29 2.32
CA TYR A 27 -8.09 -3.96 2.61
C TYR A 27 -7.49 -3.89 4.02
N GLN A 28 -6.18 -3.80 4.11
CA GLN A 28 -5.54 -3.41 5.36
C GLN A 28 -5.38 -1.89 5.36
N THR A 29 -6.27 -1.25 6.06
CA THR A 29 -6.11 0.14 6.44
C THR A 29 -5.16 0.16 7.64
N SER A 30 -3.93 0.58 7.41
CA SER A 30 -2.99 0.83 8.52
C SER A 30 -3.07 2.31 8.85
N PRO A 31 -3.68 2.71 9.96
CA PRO A 31 -3.63 4.08 10.40
C PRO A 31 -2.18 4.39 10.84
N VAL A 32 -1.54 5.29 10.14
CA VAL A 32 -0.34 5.95 10.66
C VAL A 32 -0.83 7.05 11.56
N GLU A 33 -0.95 6.77 12.84
CA GLU A 33 -1.34 7.77 13.82
C GLU A 33 -0.20 8.79 13.99
N THR A 34 -0.32 9.90 13.32
CA THR A 34 0.43 11.09 13.71
C THR A 34 -0.34 11.74 14.86
N LYS A 35 0.05 11.44 16.09
CA LYS A 35 -0.57 12.01 17.29
C LYS A 35 -0.15 13.47 17.43
N VAL A 36 -0.80 14.35 16.70
CA VAL A 36 -0.73 15.78 16.94
C VAL A 36 -1.77 16.11 17.99
N ILE A 37 -1.31 16.47 19.19
CA ILE A 37 -2.21 16.98 20.24
C ILE A 37 -2.55 18.42 19.85
N VAL A 38 -3.66 18.59 19.17
CA VAL A 38 -4.16 19.91 18.80
C VAL A 38 -5.07 20.38 19.93
N LYS A 39 -4.68 21.46 20.58
CA LYS A 39 -5.58 22.17 21.52
C LYS A 39 -6.66 22.88 20.70
N GLU A 40 -7.91 22.76 21.13
CA GLU A 40 -9.07 23.37 20.47
C GLU A 40 -8.83 24.85 20.12
N GLY A 41 -9.16 25.23 18.91
CA GLY A 41 -9.37 26.62 18.50
C GLY A 41 -8.24 27.34 17.78
N ASN A 42 -7.04 26.72 17.61
CA ASN A 42 -5.89 27.45 17.06
C ASN A 42 -5.45 27.00 15.66
N PHE A 43 -6.32 26.37 14.90
CA PHE A 43 -5.98 25.96 13.53
C PHE A 43 -7.20 25.98 12.61
N ASP A 44 -6.95 26.21 11.34
CA ASP A 44 -7.95 26.08 10.28
C ASP A 44 -7.55 24.95 9.33
N ILE A 45 -8.53 24.15 8.90
CA ILE A 45 -8.32 23.15 7.85
C ILE A 45 -8.32 23.90 6.51
N VAL A 46 -7.17 23.87 5.82
CA VAL A 46 -6.98 24.61 4.57
C VAL A 46 -7.41 23.77 3.37
N LYS A 47 -6.97 22.50 3.32
CA LYS A 47 -7.25 21.59 2.22
C LYS A 47 -6.98 20.15 2.60
N GLU A 48 -7.54 19.26 1.81
CA GLU A 48 -7.25 17.84 1.79
C GLU A 48 -6.15 17.55 0.77
N VAL A 49 -5.23 16.62 1.08
CA VAL A 49 -4.13 16.23 0.21
C VAL A 49 -4.00 14.73 0.16
N GLU A 50 -3.61 14.25 -1.01
CA GLU A 50 -3.38 12.85 -1.27
C GLU A 50 -2.02 12.64 -1.94
N GLY A 51 -1.44 11.46 -1.70
CA GLY A 51 -0.27 10.97 -2.41
C GLY A 51 -0.46 9.51 -2.75
N GLU A 52 0.02 9.07 -3.89
CA GLU A 52 -0.12 7.69 -4.34
C GLU A 52 1.23 7.15 -4.81
N TRP A 53 1.49 5.90 -4.47
CA TRP A 53 2.65 5.16 -4.95
C TRP A 53 2.27 3.73 -5.29
N SER A 54 2.94 3.14 -6.27
CA SER A 54 2.69 1.76 -6.64
C SER A 54 3.97 0.99 -6.91
N ALA A 55 3.93 -0.32 -6.70
CA ALA A 55 5.00 -1.24 -7.06
C ALA A 55 4.44 -2.50 -7.70
N VAL A 56 5.23 -3.08 -8.60
CA VAL A 56 4.90 -4.30 -9.33
C VAL A 56 5.79 -5.43 -8.83
N TYR A 57 5.18 -6.58 -8.62
CA TYR A 57 5.85 -7.83 -8.24
C TYR A 57 5.55 -8.88 -9.30
N VAL A 58 6.57 -9.59 -9.75
CA VAL A 58 6.45 -10.72 -10.68
C VAL A 58 6.89 -11.97 -9.96
N PHE A 59 6.05 -13.01 -9.92
CA PHE A 59 6.28 -14.22 -9.14
C PHE A 59 6.62 -13.98 -7.65
N GLY A 60 6.08 -12.91 -7.06
CA GLY A 60 6.39 -12.52 -5.69
C GLY A 60 7.78 -11.89 -5.51
N ILE A 61 8.53 -11.71 -6.59
CA ILE A 61 9.88 -11.14 -6.60
C ILE A 61 9.82 -9.71 -7.15
N GLY A 62 10.64 -8.83 -6.60
CA GLY A 62 10.72 -7.43 -7.01
C GLY A 62 9.87 -6.51 -6.17
N GLY A 63 9.69 -5.28 -6.66
CA GLY A 63 8.95 -4.24 -5.99
C GLY A 63 9.61 -3.70 -4.71
N LEU A 64 8.88 -2.90 -3.98
CA LEU A 64 9.31 -2.30 -2.72
C LEU A 64 8.64 -2.99 -1.53
N LYS A 65 9.31 -3.02 -0.39
CA LYS A 65 8.69 -3.43 0.87
C LYS A 65 7.50 -2.54 1.19
N LYS A 66 6.51 -3.08 1.90
CA LYS A 66 5.30 -2.34 2.30
C LYS A 66 5.63 -0.99 2.95
N ALA A 67 6.56 -0.97 3.90
CA ALA A 67 6.98 0.25 4.57
C ALA A 67 7.55 1.31 3.61
N ALA A 68 8.33 0.89 2.60
CA ALA A 68 8.87 1.81 1.61
C ALA A 68 7.77 2.38 0.70
N LEU A 69 6.76 1.58 0.35
CA LEU A 69 5.60 2.05 -0.42
C LEU A 69 4.79 3.10 0.36
N GLU A 70 4.54 2.86 1.63
CA GLU A 70 3.84 3.80 2.51
C GLU A 70 4.63 5.11 2.64
N THR A 71 5.94 5.02 2.88
CA THR A 71 6.82 6.20 2.96
C THR A 71 6.83 7.01 1.68
N ASN A 72 6.88 6.35 0.53
CA ASN A 72 6.87 7.03 -0.77
C ASN A 72 5.52 7.70 -1.04
N ALA A 73 4.40 7.05 -0.72
CA ALA A 73 3.07 7.64 -0.85
C ALA A 73 2.90 8.87 0.05
N ILE A 74 3.38 8.80 1.29
CA ILE A 74 3.39 9.93 2.22
C ILE A 74 4.28 11.07 1.68
N SER A 75 5.46 10.75 1.14
CA SER A 75 6.35 11.74 0.54
C SER A 75 5.70 12.47 -0.65
N GLU A 76 5.00 11.74 -1.50
CA GLU A 76 4.23 12.33 -2.60
C GLU A 76 3.09 13.23 -2.07
N MET A 77 2.41 12.80 -1.03
CA MET A 77 1.38 13.64 -0.38
C MET A 77 1.97 14.95 0.14
N TYR A 78 3.16 14.92 0.79
CA TYR A 78 3.85 16.14 1.25
C TYR A 78 4.27 17.04 0.09
N LYS A 79 4.74 16.48 -1.02
CA LYS A 79 5.07 17.25 -2.23
C LYS A 79 3.83 17.92 -2.81
N ASN A 80 2.71 17.20 -2.88
CA ASN A 80 1.45 17.71 -3.39
C ASN A 80 0.84 18.77 -2.47
N ALA A 81 1.10 18.68 -1.18
CA ALA A 81 0.62 19.63 -0.18
C ALA A 81 1.19 21.04 -0.37
N LYS A 82 2.45 21.15 -0.82
CA LYS A 82 3.17 22.44 -0.98
C LYS A 82 3.02 23.32 0.25
N LEU A 83 3.40 22.77 1.40
CA LEU A 83 3.25 23.45 2.68
C LEU A 83 4.00 24.79 2.71
N THR A 84 3.37 25.79 3.31
CA THR A 84 3.93 27.13 3.48
C THR A 84 3.67 27.64 4.89
N GLY A 85 4.63 28.40 5.44
CA GLY A 85 4.50 29.03 6.75
C GLY A 85 4.27 28.05 7.89
N SER A 86 3.22 28.25 8.67
CA SER A 86 2.84 27.42 9.82
C SER A 86 1.86 26.29 9.49
N GLN A 87 1.93 25.78 8.27
CA GLN A 87 1.09 24.67 7.84
C GLN A 87 1.69 23.31 8.19
N GLN A 88 0.81 22.37 8.52
CA GLN A 88 1.19 20.97 8.80
C GLN A 88 0.09 20.02 8.29
N ILE A 89 0.49 18.79 7.97
CA ILE A 89 -0.47 17.73 7.63
C ILE A 89 -0.78 16.95 8.90
N ILE A 90 -2.07 16.77 9.15
CA ILE A 90 -2.59 15.98 10.26
C ILE A 90 -3.48 14.84 9.75
N ASN A 91 -3.76 13.88 10.63
CA ASN A 91 -4.65 12.75 10.35
C ASN A 91 -4.23 11.97 9.09
N ILE A 92 -2.95 11.64 8.98
CA ILE A 92 -2.41 10.89 7.86
C ILE A 92 -2.89 9.45 7.93
N THR A 93 -3.57 9.01 6.89
CA THR A 93 -4.06 7.65 6.73
C THR A 93 -3.50 7.04 5.45
N THR A 94 -3.05 5.79 5.51
CA THR A 94 -2.61 5.05 4.32
C THR A 94 -3.54 3.90 4.03
N THR A 95 -3.93 3.77 2.76
CA THR A 95 -4.74 2.67 2.25
C THR A 95 -3.92 1.85 1.27
N ILE A 96 -3.88 0.54 1.47
CA ILE A 96 -3.15 -0.38 0.59
C ILE A 96 -4.15 -1.20 -0.21
N SER A 97 -3.99 -1.18 -1.52
CA SER A 97 -4.78 -1.98 -2.45
C SER A 97 -3.85 -2.87 -3.27
N THR A 98 -4.19 -4.14 -3.36
CA THR A 98 -3.39 -5.11 -4.11
C THR A 98 -4.24 -5.71 -5.22
N LYS A 99 -3.72 -5.68 -6.45
CA LYS A 99 -4.31 -6.35 -7.60
C LYS A 99 -3.36 -7.44 -8.07
N SER A 100 -3.84 -8.68 -8.14
CA SER A 100 -3.07 -9.82 -8.61
C SER A 100 -3.74 -10.45 -9.82
N ILE A 101 -2.94 -10.82 -10.81
CA ILE A 101 -3.40 -11.52 -12.00
C ILE A 101 -2.70 -12.88 -12.03
N LEU A 102 -3.48 -13.97 -11.98
CA LEU A 102 -3.02 -15.36 -12.05
C LEU A 102 -1.92 -15.73 -11.04
N GLY A 103 -1.75 -14.98 -9.96
CA GLY A 103 -0.67 -15.19 -8.99
C GLY A 103 0.76 -14.89 -9.50
N ILE A 104 0.89 -14.53 -10.77
CA ILE A 104 2.18 -14.26 -11.44
C ILE A 104 2.52 -12.77 -11.35
N TYR A 105 1.57 -11.92 -11.65
CA TYR A 105 1.72 -10.47 -11.67
C TYR A 105 0.90 -9.86 -10.54
N THR A 106 1.55 -9.15 -9.65
CA THR A 106 0.91 -8.46 -8.54
C THR A 106 1.30 -7.00 -8.56
N LYS A 107 0.31 -6.11 -8.58
CA LYS A 107 0.51 -4.67 -8.43
C LYS A 107 -0.10 -4.20 -7.11
N ARG A 108 0.72 -3.55 -6.31
CA ARG A 108 0.31 -2.99 -5.03
C ARG A 108 0.31 -1.46 -5.12
N TYR A 109 -0.80 -0.88 -4.72
CA TYR A 109 -1.00 0.57 -4.65
C TYR A 109 -1.07 0.99 -3.20
N VAL A 110 -0.43 2.07 -2.87
CA VAL A 110 -0.58 2.73 -1.57
C VAL A 110 -1.03 4.15 -1.81
N LYS A 111 -2.12 4.54 -1.18
CA LYS A 111 -2.65 5.89 -1.19
C LYS A 111 -2.52 6.46 0.21
N ALA A 112 -1.85 7.59 0.33
CA ALA A 112 -1.78 8.37 1.56
C ALA A 112 -2.73 9.56 1.45
N HIS A 113 -3.40 9.86 2.54
CA HIS A 113 -4.40 10.92 2.63
C HIS A 113 -4.22 11.67 3.94
N GLY A 114 -4.40 12.97 3.92
CA GLY A 114 -4.30 13.81 5.12
C GLY A 114 -4.91 15.19 4.92
N TYR A 115 -4.99 15.94 6.00
CA TYR A 115 -5.51 17.30 6.00
C TYR A 115 -4.41 18.29 6.31
N VAL A 116 -4.29 19.33 5.48
CA VAL A 116 -3.42 20.47 5.75
C VAL A 116 -4.14 21.42 6.68
N VAL A 117 -3.52 21.69 7.81
CA VAL A 117 -3.98 22.69 8.78
C VAL A 117 -2.99 23.83 8.86
N GLN A 118 -3.50 25.01 9.12
CA GLN A 118 -2.71 26.20 9.38
C GLN A 118 -2.91 26.64 10.81
N PHE A 119 -1.83 26.76 11.57
CA PHE A 119 -1.87 27.28 12.91
C PHE A 119 -1.93 28.82 12.89
N LYS A 120 -2.78 29.34 13.76
CA LYS A 120 -2.94 30.78 13.96
C LYS A 120 -1.95 31.32 14.99
#